data_6cdc7399ca8a2c68606f9d403054d81f
#
_entry.id   6cdc7399ca8a2c68606f9d403054d81f
#
_cell.length_a   1.000
_cell.length_b   1.000
_cell.length_c   1.000
_cell.angle_alpha   90.00
_cell.angle_beta   90.00
_cell.angle_gamma   90.00
#
_symmetry.space_group_name_H-M   'P 1'
#
loop_
_entity.id
_entity.type
_entity.pdbx_description
1 polymer ?
#
loop_
_entity_poly.entity_id
_entity_poly.type
_entity_poly.pdbx_seq_one_letter_code
_entity_poly.pdbx_strand_id
1 'polypeptide(L)'
;MTKIRLLKRCLLLAGMFFLLNPFNIHAQEIRSQVKDQYEDAISDVTIRAIPSGKETLSDSAGNFSIVVAAGDSLFVSKDGFETSSFDPAKIKKEVVLNKDFTWKDLLNPIFYIKNGGLWLLLFIVFAETGLMVGFFLPGDSLLFLAGIYSSSLIESVFPGGTGSSFIDLIVLAILISICGILGNMAGYWFGRRAGPFLFHRKDTFLFKKKNLYQARDFYDKHGGQAIVFARFLPIIRTFAPIIAGIVQMERKKFMYYNVVGCVAWVVTMLLAGHYLDKLFLTKLNFDLKQHLEVIVIGIVLVTTLPVLYKLFFGKRKSYPEENLNTPN
;
A
#
# COMPACT_ATOMS: atom_id res chain seq x y z
N MET A 1 39.22 76.66 11.28
CA MET A 1 39.84 75.43 11.89
C MET A 1 38.86 74.51 12.62
N THR A 2 37.67 74.94 12.96
CA THR A 2 36.71 74.18 13.78
C THR A 2 35.91 73.08 13.04
N LYS A 3 35.57 73.25 11.78
CA LYS A 3 34.81 72.28 10.98
C LYS A 3 35.51 70.94 10.68
N ILE A 4 36.83 70.99 10.49
CA ILE A 4 37.66 69.80 10.17
C ILE A 4 37.84 68.88 11.41
N ARG A 5 37.90 69.50 12.59
CA ARG A 5 37.99 68.73 13.84
C ARG A 5 36.61 68.00 14.19
N LEU A 6 35.51 68.59 13.83
CA LEU A 6 34.19 68.00 14.02
C LEU A 6 34.01 66.82 13.07
N LEU A 7 34.40 66.95 11.80
CA LEU A 7 34.31 65.85 10.82
C LEU A 7 35.17 64.64 11.18
N LYS A 8 36.39 64.85 11.71
CA LYS A 8 37.29 63.79 12.20
C LYS A 8 36.71 63.09 13.43
N ARG A 9 36.06 63.84 14.33
CA ARG A 9 35.35 63.20 15.48
C ARG A 9 34.13 62.41 15.08
N CYS A 10 33.32 62.82 14.11
CA CYS A 10 32.19 62.08 13.58
C CYS A 10 32.64 60.82 12.85
N LEU A 11 33.74 60.89 12.07
CA LEU A 11 34.30 59.72 11.39
C LEU A 11 34.89 58.69 12.39
N LEU A 12 35.52 59.13 13.48
CA LEU A 12 36.02 58.25 14.54
C LEU A 12 34.90 57.64 15.36
N LEU A 13 33.82 58.37 15.63
CA LEU A 13 32.64 57.84 16.30
C LEU A 13 31.85 56.87 15.42
N ALA A 14 31.71 57.12 14.11
CA ALA A 14 31.12 56.22 13.16
C ALA A 14 31.94 54.91 13.00
N GLY A 15 33.29 55.04 12.93
CA GLY A 15 34.19 53.88 12.92
C GLY A 15 34.11 53.04 14.21
N MET A 16 34.01 53.73 15.36
CA MET A 16 33.89 53.03 16.67
C MET A 16 32.50 52.38 16.84
N PHE A 17 31.43 52.94 16.25
CA PHE A 17 30.10 52.35 16.25
C PHE A 17 30.03 51.09 15.35
N PHE A 18 30.80 51.04 14.26
CA PHE A 18 30.94 49.86 13.41
C PHE A 18 31.80 48.75 14.04
N LEU A 19 32.76 49.10 14.91
CA LEU A 19 33.61 48.15 15.64
C LEU A 19 32.95 47.63 16.93
N LEU A 20 31.90 48.29 17.43
CA LEU A 20 31.17 47.91 18.65
C LEU A 20 29.86 47.17 18.39
N ASN A 21 29.49 46.98 17.12
CA ASN A 21 28.45 45.98 16.78
C ASN A 21 29.15 44.66 16.49
N PRO A 22 29.37 43.79 17.51
CA PRO A 22 29.67 42.41 17.20
C PRO A 22 28.45 41.95 16.38
N PHE A 23 28.67 41.51 15.16
CA PHE A 23 27.71 40.64 14.47
C PHE A 23 27.47 39.50 15.45
N ASN A 24 26.39 39.62 16.23
CA ASN A 24 25.88 38.53 17.03
C ASN A 24 25.43 37.49 16.03
N ILE A 25 26.35 36.62 15.59
CA ILE A 25 26.07 35.38 14.91
C ILE A 25 25.41 34.51 16.00
N HIS A 26 24.09 34.68 16.14
CA HIS A 26 23.32 33.80 17.04
C HIS A 26 23.40 32.44 16.41
N ALA A 27 24.31 31.61 16.93
CA ALA A 27 24.34 30.21 16.65
C ALA A 27 23.10 29.61 17.31
N GLN A 28 22.17 29.09 16.52
CA GLN A 28 20.96 28.46 17.00
C GLN A 28 21.18 26.95 17.07
N GLU A 29 20.91 26.34 18.20
CA GLU A 29 20.83 24.88 18.31
C GLU A 29 19.47 24.42 17.81
N ILE A 30 19.45 23.57 16.79
CA ILE A 30 18.25 22.92 16.27
C ILE A 30 18.22 21.49 16.77
N ARG A 31 17.14 21.14 17.43
CA ARG A 31 16.82 19.76 17.84
C ARG A 31 15.57 19.34 17.09
N SER A 32 15.65 18.23 16.35
CA SER A 32 14.55 17.70 15.56
C SER A 32 14.68 16.19 15.39
N GLN A 33 13.69 15.59 14.79
CA GLN A 33 13.65 14.17 14.50
C GLN A 33 13.54 13.97 12.99
N VAL A 34 14.35 13.06 12.44
CA VAL A 34 14.23 12.64 11.03
C VAL A 34 13.32 11.43 10.96
N LYS A 35 12.31 11.55 10.11
CA LYS A 35 11.37 10.48 9.81
C LYS A 35 11.30 10.27 8.30
N ASP A 36 10.89 9.09 7.89
CA ASP A 36 10.52 8.85 6.50
C ASP A 36 9.09 9.36 6.22
N GLN A 37 8.70 9.32 4.95
CA GLN A 37 7.34 9.62 4.50
C GLN A 37 6.27 8.72 5.16
N TYR A 38 6.70 7.71 5.87
CA TYR A 38 5.85 6.73 6.56
C TYR A 38 5.77 6.95 8.08
N GLU A 39 6.33 8.06 8.57
CA GLU A 39 6.44 8.41 9.99
C GLU A 39 7.40 7.51 10.80
N ASP A 40 8.14 6.62 10.13
CA ASP A 40 9.14 5.80 10.78
C ASP A 40 10.44 6.62 11.01
N ALA A 41 11.00 6.51 12.23
CA ALA A 41 12.24 7.20 12.58
C ALA A 41 13.43 6.63 11.79
N ILE A 42 14.29 7.51 11.26
CA ILE A 42 15.46 7.10 10.48
C ILE A 42 16.73 7.38 11.27
N SER A 43 17.49 6.31 11.61
CA SER A 43 18.82 6.41 12.21
C SER A 43 19.90 6.74 11.19
N ASP A 44 21.08 7.13 11.63
CA ASP A 44 22.29 7.31 10.82
C ASP A 44 22.08 8.21 9.58
N VAL A 45 21.22 9.20 9.68
CA VAL A 45 21.03 10.23 8.66
C VAL A 45 22.11 11.28 8.84
N THR A 46 22.77 11.64 7.76
CA THR A 46 23.76 12.74 7.76
C THR A 46 23.07 14.08 7.63
N ILE A 47 23.20 14.93 8.63
CA ILE A 47 22.69 16.31 8.65
C ILE A 47 23.88 17.27 8.58
N ARG A 48 23.99 18.04 7.51
CA ARG A 48 25.08 18.98 7.27
C ARG A 48 24.56 20.41 7.12
N ALA A 49 25.13 21.35 7.89
CA ALA A 49 24.86 22.76 7.77
C ALA A 49 25.84 23.42 6.78
N ILE A 50 25.32 24.10 5.76
CA ILE A 50 26.12 24.77 4.71
C ILE A 50 25.71 26.25 4.68
N PRO A 51 26.66 27.23 4.74
CA PRO A 51 28.09 27.07 4.50
C PRO A 51 28.98 26.75 5.72
N SER A 52 28.44 26.67 6.96
CA SER A 52 29.28 26.49 8.16
C SER A 52 30.05 25.16 8.21
N GLY A 53 29.62 24.16 7.46
CA GLY A 53 30.28 22.86 7.34
C GLY A 53 30.12 21.94 8.55
N LYS A 54 29.26 22.30 9.53
CA LYS A 54 28.96 21.43 10.66
C LYS A 54 28.12 20.23 10.24
N GLU A 55 28.39 19.09 10.86
CA GLU A 55 27.73 17.82 10.55
C GLU A 55 27.38 17.08 11.82
N THR A 56 26.26 16.36 11.78
CA THR A 56 25.80 15.45 12.84
C THR A 56 25.06 14.27 12.24
N LEU A 57 24.89 13.20 13.02
CA LEU A 57 24.12 12.02 12.65
C LEU A 57 22.87 11.90 13.52
N SER A 58 21.79 11.36 12.98
CA SER A 58 20.62 11.01 13.78
C SER A 58 20.86 9.73 14.58
N ASP A 59 20.29 9.67 15.79
CA ASP A 59 20.33 8.49 16.65
C ASP A 59 19.35 7.37 16.19
N SER A 60 19.29 6.28 16.95
CA SER A 60 18.39 5.14 16.67
C SER A 60 16.91 5.51 16.69
N ALA A 61 16.53 6.58 17.35
CA ALA A 61 15.17 7.14 17.37
C ALA A 61 14.98 8.27 16.34
N GLY A 62 15.96 8.51 15.45
CA GLY A 62 15.92 9.56 14.44
C GLY A 62 16.20 10.97 14.97
N ASN A 63 16.50 11.15 16.27
CA ASN A 63 16.74 12.48 16.82
C ASN A 63 18.13 12.97 16.44
N PHE A 64 18.25 14.28 16.22
CA PHE A 64 19.52 14.95 16.00
C PHE A 64 19.55 16.31 16.69
N SER A 65 20.76 16.79 16.95
CA SER A 65 21.02 18.15 17.40
C SER A 65 22.18 18.72 16.61
N ILE A 66 22.00 19.92 16.06
CA ILE A 66 23.01 20.62 15.28
C ILE A 66 22.98 22.12 15.57
N VAL A 67 24.15 22.72 15.69
CA VAL A 67 24.29 24.17 15.87
C VAL A 67 24.50 24.81 14.51
N VAL A 68 23.60 25.69 14.11
CA VAL A 68 23.61 26.39 12.81
C VAL A 68 23.97 27.87 13.00
N ALA A 69 24.68 28.42 12.02
CA ALA A 69 24.93 29.85 11.93
C ALA A 69 23.82 30.54 11.12
N ALA A 70 23.72 31.85 11.27
CA ALA A 70 22.80 32.64 10.46
C ALA A 70 23.18 32.54 8.97
N GLY A 71 22.21 32.12 8.14
CA GLY A 71 22.39 31.89 6.71
C GLY A 71 22.75 30.46 6.31
N ASP A 72 22.90 29.54 7.28
CA ASP A 72 23.05 28.13 6.96
C ASP A 72 21.75 27.54 6.39
N SER A 73 21.90 26.57 5.49
CA SER A 73 20.85 25.61 5.11
C SER A 73 21.23 24.21 5.58
N LEU A 74 20.26 23.45 6.07
CA LEU A 74 20.48 22.08 6.48
C LEU A 74 20.25 21.13 5.30
N PHE A 75 21.29 20.40 4.93
CA PHE A 75 21.24 19.31 3.97
C PHE A 75 21.13 17.99 4.75
N VAL A 76 20.11 17.23 4.43
CA VAL A 76 19.79 15.96 5.09
C VAL A 76 19.86 14.87 4.03
N SER A 77 20.74 13.90 4.23
CA SER A 77 21.00 12.83 3.27
C SER A 77 21.23 11.49 3.94
N LYS A 78 20.76 10.44 3.27
CA LYS A 78 21.03 9.04 3.63
C LYS A 78 20.91 8.18 2.37
N ASP A 79 21.72 7.12 2.28
CA ASP A 79 21.62 6.17 1.16
C ASP A 79 20.23 5.55 1.07
N GLY A 80 19.64 5.55 -0.14
CA GLY A 80 18.29 5.08 -0.39
C GLY A 80 17.18 6.09 -0.09
N PHE A 81 17.55 7.37 0.13
CA PHE A 81 16.61 8.47 0.35
C PHE A 81 16.99 9.69 -0.49
N GLU A 82 15.97 10.45 -0.93
CA GLU A 82 16.19 11.71 -1.62
C GLU A 82 16.86 12.73 -0.70
N THR A 83 17.98 13.27 -1.16
CA THR A 83 18.65 14.36 -0.42
C THR A 83 17.76 15.60 -0.40
N SER A 84 17.47 16.13 0.77
CA SER A 84 16.60 17.29 0.95
C SER A 84 17.34 18.43 1.65
N SER A 85 17.00 19.67 1.27
CA SER A 85 17.51 20.86 1.93
C SER A 85 16.41 21.60 2.66
N PHE A 86 16.69 22.04 3.88
CA PHE A 86 15.75 22.71 4.76
C PHE A 86 16.30 24.03 5.25
N ASP A 87 15.43 25.03 5.31
CA ASP A 87 15.70 26.28 5.99
C ASP A 87 15.62 26.06 7.51
N PRO A 88 16.71 26.28 8.27
CA PRO A 88 16.73 26.09 9.72
C PRO A 88 15.58 26.78 10.45
N ALA A 89 15.17 27.96 9.99
CA ALA A 89 14.10 28.75 10.60
C ALA A 89 12.70 28.12 10.42
N LYS A 90 12.54 27.22 9.44
CA LYS A 90 11.27 26.55 9.12
C LYS A 90 11.14 25.15 9.71
N ILE A 91 12.25 24.61 10.23
CA ILE A 91 12.22 23.29 10.88
C ILE A 91 11.47 23.41 12.22
N LYS A 92 10.30 22.75 12.30
CA LYS A 92 9.50 22.76 13.54
C LYS A 92 9.95 21.65 14.48
N LYS A 93 9.41 20.43 14.32
CA LYS A 93 9.69 19.29 15.19
C LYS A 93 10.26 18.09 14.44
N GLU A 94 9.99 17.99 13.16
CA GLU A 94 10.27 16.81 12.35
C GLU A 94 10.78 17.22 10.97
N VAL A 95 11.73 16.45 10.46
CA VAL A 95 12.26 16.51 9.11
C VAL A 95 11.87 15.24 8.41
N VAL A 96 11.17 15.33 7.28
CA VAL A 96 10.75 14.18 6.52
C VAL A 96 11.67 13.96 5.32
N LEU A 97 12.24 12.76 5.20
CA LEU A 97 13.00 12.30 4.05
C LEU A 97 12.15 11.32 3.23
N ASN A 98 12.06 11.56 1.93
CA ASN A 98 11.42 10.64 1.02
C ASN A 98 12.37 9.50 0.66
N LYS A 99 11.90 8.27 0.76
CA LYS A 99 12.65 7.10 0.32
C LYS A 99 12.69 7.06 -1.21
N ASP A 100 13.84 6.70 -1.77
CA ASP A 100 13.98 6.49 -3.21
C ASP A 100 13.07 5.35 -3.67
N PHE A 101 12.34 5.57 -4.76
CA PHE A 101 11.47 4.55 -5.33
C PHE A 101 12.30 3.39 -5.89
N THR A 102 11.97 2.18 -5.45
CA THR A 102 12.55 0.94 -5.99
C THR A 102 11.44 0.04 -6.54
N TRP A 103 11.78 -0.81 -7.52
CA TRP A 103 10.82 -1.78 -8.05
C TRP A 103 10.29 -2.76 -6.98
N LYS A 104 11.03 -2.95 -5.89
CA LYS A 104 10.59 -3.77 -4.75
C LYS A 104 9.41 -3.14 -4.01
N ASP A 105 9.30 -1.83 -4.04
CA ASP A 105 8.19 -1.10 -3.38
C ASP A 105 6.84 -1.43 -4.03
N LEU A 106 6.82 -1.82 -5.31
CA LEU A 106 5.60 -2.31 -5.97
C LEU A 106 5.10 -3.65 -5.41
N LEU A 107 5.93 -4.40 -4.73
CA LEU A 107 5.53 -5.64 -4.05
C LEU A 107 5.15 -5.39 -2.59
N ASN A 108 5.43 -4.18 -2.06
CA ASN A 108 5.13 -3.81 -0.70
C ASN A 108 3.73 -3.19 -0.60
N PRO A 109 2.76 -3.85 0.06
CA PRO A 109 1.39 -3.32 0.17
C PRO A 109 1.30 -2.00 0.94
N ILE A 110 2.24 -1.72 1.85
CA ILE A 110 2.30 -0.47 2.62
C ILE A 110 2.53 0.72 1.68
N PHE A 111 3.36 0.53 0.64
CA PHE A 111 3.60 1.55 -0.38
C PHE A 111 2.29 2.06 -0.99
N TYR A 112 1.37 1.16 -1.33
CA TYR A 112 0.10 1.51 -1.94
C TYR A 112 -0.82 2.26 -0.97
N ILE A 113 -0.87 1.85 0.29
CA ILE A 113 -1.72 2.49 1.31
C ILE A 113 -1.22 3.90 1.62
N LYS A 114 0.09 4.06 1.83
CA LYS A 114 0.66 5.34 2.25
C LYS A 114 0.81 6.36 1.12
N ASN A 115 1.10 5.92 -0.12
CA ASN A 115 1.27 6.83 -1.27
C ASN A 115 -0.01 7.09 -2.06
N GLY A 116 -0.91 6.11 -2.15
CA GLY A 116 -2.14 6.21 -2.95
C GLY A 116 -3.42 6.28 -2.11
N GLY A 117 -3.32 6.04 -0.82
CA GLY A 117 -4.44 6.08 0.10
C GLY A 117 -5.62 5.21 -0.33
N LEU A 118 -6.81 5.63 0.06
CA LEU A 118 -8.05 4.90 -0.20
C LEU A 118 -8.32 4.69 -1.72
N TRP A 119 -8.07 5.70 -2.54
CA TRP A 119 -8.40 5.62 -3.97
C TRP A 119 -7.58 4.57 -4.71
N LEU A 120 -6.29 4.52 -4.44
CA LEU A 120 -5.41 3.51 -5.06
C LEU A 120 -5.75 2.11 -4.56
N LEU A 121 -6.06 1.94 -3.28
CA LEU A 121 -6.55 0.68 -2.72
C LEU A 121 -7.81 0.18 -3.46
N LEU A 122 -8.81 1.05 -3.62
CA LEU A 122 -10.06 0.71 -4.32
C LEU A 122 -9.82 0.33 -5.78
N PHE A 123 -8.94 1.08 -6.46
CA PHE A 123 -8.55 0.77 -7.84
C PHE A 123 -7.84 -0.59 -7.95
N ILE A 124 -6.90 -0.89 -7.03
CA ILE A 124 -6.18 -2.17 -7.02
C ILE A 124 -7.15 -3.33 -6.79
N VAL A 125 -8.06 -3.21 -5.82
CA VAL A 125 -9.08 -4.24 -5.56
C VAL A 125 -9.95 -4.47 -6.79
N PHE A 126 -10.39 -3.40 -7.46
CA PHE A 126 -11.15 -3.51 -8.70
C PHE A 126 -10.34 -4.21 -9.81
N ALA A 127 -9.09 -3.78 -10.03
CA ALA A 127 -8.22 -4.33 -11.07
C ALA A 127 -7.87 -5.80 -10.82
N GLU A 128 -7.58 -6.15 -9.55
CA GLU A 128 -7.28 -7.52 -9.14
C GLU A 128 -8.45 -8.46 -9.38
N THR A 129 -9.65 -8.04 -9.01
CA THR A 129 -10.84 -8.89 -9.13
C THR A 129 -11.41 -8.94 -10.54
N GLY A 130 -11.13 -7.92 -11.38
CA GLY A 130 -11.78 -7.77 -12.70
C GLY A 130 -10.88 -7.99 -13.91
N LEU A 131 -9.59 -7.66 -13.83
CA LEU A 131 -8.75 -7.51 -15.04
C LEU A 131 -7.68 -8.62 -15.21
N MET A 132 -7.71 -9.71 -14.46
CA MET A 132 -6.66 -10.77 -14.45
C MET A 132 -5.23 -10.25 -14.17
N VAL A 133 -4.96 -8.97 -14.31
CA VAL A 133 -3.68 -8.33 -14.01
C VAL A 133 -3.38 -8.41 -12.51
N GLY A 134 -4.44 -8.50 -11.71
CA GLY A 134 -4.38 -8.57 -10.27
C GLY A 134 -3.69 -9.82 -9.68
N PHE A 135 -3.41 -10.85 -10.50
CA PHE A 135 -2.62 -11.99 -10.04
C PHE A 135 -1.24 -11.58 -9.49
N PHE A 136 -0.69 -10.47 -9.98
CA PHE A 136 0.59 -9.92 -9.53
C PHE A 136 0.46 -8.90 -8.40
N LEU A 137 -0.74 -8.48 -8.06
CA LEU A 137 -0.98 -7.48 -7.02
C LEU A 137 -1.25 -8.16 -5.66
N PRO A 138 -0.70 -7.63 -4.57
CA PRO A 138 -0.83 -8.24 -3.24
C PRO A 138 -2.15 -7.89 -2.54
N GLY A 139 -3.31 -8.17 -3.19
CA GLY A 139 -4.63 -7.69 -2.73
C GLY A 139 -5.07 -8.22 -1.36
N ASP A 140 -4.81 -9.50 -1.04
CA ASP A 140 -5.13 -10.04 0.29
C ASP A 140 -4.37 -9.31 1.39
N SER A 141 -3.07 -9.09 1.14
CA SER A 141 -2.22 -8.34 2.06
C SER A 141 -2.65 -6.88 2.17
N LEU A 142 -3.07 -6.27 1.04
CA LEU A 142 -3.62 -4.91 1.03
C LEU A 142 -4.91 -4.80 1.85
N LEU A 143 -5.83 -5.77 1.75
CA LEU A 143 -7.04 -5.76 2.55
C LEU A 143 -6.75 -5.94 4.05
N PHE A 144 -5.82 -6.83 4.38
CA PHE A 144 -5.38 -7.01 5.76
C PHE A 144 -4.81 -5.72 6.34
N LEU A 145 -3.90 -5.06 5.62
CA LEU A 145 -3.34 -3.77 6.01
C LEU A 145 -4.39 -2.66 6.04
N ALA A 146 -5.33 -2.67 5.11
CA ALA A 146 -6.45 -1.72 5.12
C ALA A 146 -7.30 -1.85 6.40
N GLY A 147 -7.41 -3.06 6.97
CA GLY A 147 -8.02 -3.27 8.28
C GLY A 147 -7.24 -2.61 9.42
N ILE A 148 -5.90 -2.68 9.39
CA ILE A 148 -5.01 -2.04 10.38
C ILE A 148 -5.08 -0.51 10.26
N TYR A 149 -5.03 0.02 9.03
CA TYR A 149 -5.00 1.45 8.73
C TYR A 149 -6.39 2.03 8.41
N SER A 150 -7.49 1.37 8.84
CA SER A 150 -8.85 1.75 8.45
C SER A 150 -9.20 3.20 8.77
N SER A 151 -8.88 3.67 9.97
CA SER A 151 -9.16 5.05 10.37
C SER A 151 -8.32 6.06 9.57
N SER A 152 -7.03 5.81 9.36
CA SER A 152 -6.15 6.69 8.56
C SER A 152 -6.60 6.76 7.09
N LEU A 153 -7.05 5.64 6.51
CA LEU A 153 -7.57 5.61 5.15
C LEU A 153 -8.86 6.42 5.00
N ILE A 154 -9.77 6.32 5.96
CA ILE A 154 -11.02 7.10 5.95
C ILE A 154 -10.73 8.57 6.21
N GLU A 155 -9.86 8.89 7.16
CA GLU A 155 -9.46 10.27 7.47
C GLU A 155 -8.80 10.98 6.28
N SER A 156 -8.08 10.25 5.42
CA SER A 156 -7.48 10.82 4.20
C SER A 156 -8.51 11.38 3.21
N VAL A 157 -9.76 10.91 3.26
CA VAL A 157 -10.87 11.35 2.38
C VAL A 157 -11.91 12.18 3.13
N PHE A 158 -12.16 11.84 4.38
CA PHE A 158 -13.09 12.53 5.25
C PHE A 158 -12.32 13.14 6.45
N PRO A 159 -11.88 14.40 6.37
CA PRO A 159 -11.13 15.05 7.44
C PRO A 159 -11.85 14.96 8.79
N GLY A 160 -11.19 14.38 9.79
CA GLY A 160 -11.78 14.11 11.10
C GLY A 160 -12.39 12.71 11.25
N GLY A 161 -12.34 11.87 10.20
CA GLY A 161 -12.91 10.52 10.22
C GLY A 161 -14.40 10.48 10.52
N THR A 162 -14.92 9.32 10.94
CA THR A 162 -16.34 9.19 11.37
C THR A 162 -16.50 9.31 12.89
N GLY A 163 -15.41 9.57 13.62
CA GLY A 163 -15.39 9.63 15.08
C GLY A 163 -15.35 8.27 15.79
N SER A 164 -15.39 7.16 15.05
CA SER A 164 -15.31 5.81 15.58
C SER A 164 -14.56 4.89 14.63
N SER A 165 -13.49 4.26 15.11
CA SER A 165 -12.70 3.29 14.34
C SER A 165 -13.54 2.12 13.80
N PHE A 166 -14.62 1.73 14.50
CA PHE A 166 -15.51 0.68 14.04
C PHE A 166 -16.39 1.14 12.86
N ILE A 167 -16.85 2.41 12.88
CA ILE A 167 -17.62 2.98 11.77
C ILE A 167 -16.71 3.17 10.55
N ASP A 168 -15.46 3.62 10.73
CA ASP A 168 -14.47 3.72 9.67
C ASP A 168 -14.26 2.38 8.98
N LEU A 169 -14.15 1.30 9.78
CA LEU A 169 -14.00 -0.07 9.27
C LEU A 169 -15.22 -0.51 8.44
N ILE A 170 -16.43 -0.18 8.88
CA ILE A 170 -17.67 -0.50 8.14
C ILE A 170 -17.72 0.26 6.82
N VAL A 171 -17.44 1.57 6.84
CA VAL A 171 -17.41 2.40 5.63
C VAL A 171 -16.39 1.85 4.64
N LEU A 172 -15.19 1.53 5.11
CA LEU A 172 -14.14 0.92 4.30
C LEU A 172 -14.58 -0.44 3.72
N ALA A 173 -15.22 -1.30 4.53
CA ALA A 173 -15.74 -2.58 4.07
C ALA A 173 -16.77 -2.44 2.95
N ILE A 174 -17.66 -1.46 3.06
CA ILE A 174 -18.67 -1.17 2.03
C ILE A 174 -18.00 -0.73 0.73
N LEU A 175 -17.07 0.25 0.81
CA LEU A 175 -16.38 0.80 -0.37
C LEU A 175 -15.59 -0.29 -1.10
N ILE A 176 -14.80 -1.06 -0.37
CA ILE A 176 -14.00 -2.16 -0.94
C ILE A 176 -14.92 -3.25 -1.52
N SER A 177 -16.02 -3.59 -0.83
CA SER A 177 -16.97 -4.59 -1.34
C SER A 177 -17.61 -4.15 -2.65
N ILE A 178 -18.00 -2.88 -2.78
CA ILE A 178 -18.54 -2.32 -4.03
C ILE A 178 -17.51 -2.46 -5.16
N CYS A 179 -16.26 -2.06 -4.94
CA CYS A 179 -15.20 -2.18 -5.95
C CYS A 179 -14.93 -3.64 -6.34
N GLY A 180 -14.87 -4.56 -5.37
CA GLY A 180 -14.67 -5.97 -5.64
C GLY A 180 -15.85 -6.62 -6.40
N ILE A 181 -17.09 -6.23 -6.07
CA ILE A 181 -18.30 -6.70 -6.79
C ILE A 181 -18.27 -6.19 -8.25
N LEU A 182 -17.95 -4.90 -8.45
CA LEU A 182 -17.86 -4.30 -9.79
C LEU A 182 -16.73 -4.92 -10.60
N GLY A 183 -15.57 -5.15 -10.00
CA GLY A 183 -14.46 -5.84 -10.65
C GLY A 183 -14.85 -7.23 -11.14
N ASN A 184 -15.44 -8.05 -10.28
CA ASN A 184 -15.89 -9.38 -10.68
C ASN A 184 -16.99 -9.35 -11.73
N MET A 185 -17.87 -8.35 -11.69
CA MET A 185 -18.88 -8.17 -12.71
C MET A 185 -18.24 -7.87 -14.08
N ALA A 186 -17.21 -7.05 -14.09
CA ALA A 186 -16.43 -6.77 -15.31
C ALA A 186 -15.74 -8.05 -15.83
N GLY A 187 -15.09 -8.83 -14.93
CA GLY A 187 -14.50 -10.12 -15.29
C GLY A 187 -15.50 -11.13 -15.83
N TYR A 188 -16.67 -11.26 -15.19
CA TYR A 188 -17.77 -12.11 -15.67
C TYR A 188 -18.28 -11.65 -17.05
N TRP A 189 -18.48 -10.36 -17.24
CA TRP A 189 -18.96 -9.82 -18.53
C TRP A 189 -17.93 -10.07 -19.64
N PHE A 190 -16.65 -9.85 -19.36
CA PHE A 190 -15.57 -10.17 -20.27
C PHE A 190 -15.54 -11.65 -20.63
N GLY A 191 -15.61 -12.54 -19.63
CA GLY A 191 -15.69 -13.98 -19.83
C GLY A 191 -16.90 -14.40 -20.66
N ARG A 192 -18.07 -13.82 -20.38
CA ARG A 192 -19.31 -14.10 -21.10
C ARG A 192 -19.24 -13.71 -22.59
N ARG A 193 -18.56 -12.60 -22.88
CA ARG A 193 -18.36 -12.14 -24.26
C ARG A 193 -17.30 -12.98 -25.01
N ALA A 194 -16.25 -13.39 -24.31
CA ALA A 194 -15.19 -14.21 -24.87
C ALA A 194 -15.56 -15.71 -25.00
N GLY A 195 -16.49 -16.20 -24.16
CA GLY A 195 -16.87 -17.61 -24.09
C GLY A 195 -17.24 -18.24 -25.42
N PRO A 196 -18.22 -17.70 -26.20
CA PRO A 196 -18.60 -18.28 -27.47
C PRO A 196 -17.42 -18.43 -28.44
N PHE A 197 -16.53 -17.44 -28.48
CA PHE A 197 -15.34 -17.50 -29.31
C PHE A 197 -14.37 -18.61 -28.85
N LEU A 198 -14.17 -18.78 -27.54
CA LEU A 198 -13.27 -19.79 -26.98
C LEU A 198 -13.78 -21.21 -27.23
N PHE A 199 -15.11 -21.45 -27.17
CA PHE A 199 -15.69 -22.76 -27.47
C PHE A 199 -15.57 -23.15 -28.96
N HIS A 200 -15.51 -22.16 -29.87
CA HIS A 200 -15.37 -22.44 -31.33
C HIS A 200 -13.92 -22.51 -31.79
N ARG A 201 -12.96 -22.05 -30.98
CA ARG A 201 -11.54 -22.06 -31.35
C ARG A 201 -10.92 -23.45 -31.23
N LYS A 202 -9.87 -23.72 -32.03
CA LYS A 202 -9.06 -24.95 -31.88
C LYS A 202 -8.32 -24.92 -30.54
N ASP A 203 -8.12 -26.09 -29.96
CA ASP A 203 -7.40 -26.23 -28.68
C ASP A 203 -6.02 -25.58 -28.77
N THR A 204 -5.70 -24.80 -27.76
CA THR A 204 -4.41 -24.14 -27.59
C THR A 204 -3.79 -24.62 -26.28
N PHE A 205 -2.47 -24.47 -26.10
CA PHE A 205 -1.76 -24.89 -24.90
C PHE A 205 -2.40 -24.35 -23.59
N LEU A 206 -2.87 -23.11 -23.64
CA LEU A 206 -3.51 -22.43 -22.48
C LEU A 206 -5.01 -22.72 -22.38
N PHE A 207 -5.73 -22.91 -23.49
CA PHE A 207 -7.18 -23.09 -23.51
C PHE A 207 -7.55 -24.39 -24.24
N LYS A 208 -7.83 -25.44 -23.45
CA LYS A 208 -8.35 -26.71 -23.95
C LYS A 208 -9.85 -26.76 -23.72
N LYS A 209 -10.63 -27.11 -24.73
CA LYS A 209 -12.09 -27.29 -24.63
C LYS A 209 -12.48 -28.21 -23.47
N LYS A 210 -11.72 -29.28 -23.26
CA LYS A 210 -11.90 -30.20 -22.13
C LYS A 210 -11.96 -29.48 -20.78
N ASN A 211 -11.05 -28.50 -20.53
CA ASN A 211 -11.01 -27.73 -19.31
C ASN A 211 -12.23 -26.81 -19.15
N LEU A 212 -12.76 -26.28 -20.28
CA LEU A 212 -13.96 -25.44 -20.26
C LEU A 212 -15.21 -26.27 -19.92
N TYR A 213 -15.37 -27.47 -20.49
CA TYR A 213 -16.47 -28.39 -20.15
C TYR A 213 -16.37 -28.83 -18.68
N GLN A 214 -15.20 -29.18 -18.20
CA GLN A 214 -14.98 -29.52 -16.78
C GLN A 214 -15.35 -28.35 -15.84
N ALA A 215 -15.01 -27.12 -16.21
CA ALA A 215 -15.42 -25.94 -15.47
C ALA A 215 -16.94 -25.76 -15.47
N ARG A 216 -17.60 -25.98 -16.61
CA ARG A 216 -19.06 -25.94 -16.71
C ARG A 216 -19.71 -26.98 -15.81
N ASP A 217 -19.29 -28.25 -15.91
CA ASP A 217 -19.79 -29.34 -15.06
C ASP A 217 -19.57 -29.06 -13.57
N PHE A 218 -18.44 -28.45 -13.24
CA PHE A 218 -18.14 -28.05 -11.87
C PHE A 218 -19.10 -26.99 -11.34
N TYR A 219 -19.41 -25.95 -12.15
CA TYR A 219 -20.39 -24.93 -11.80
C TYR A 219 -21.82 -25.46 -11.79
N ASP A 220 -22.15 -26.37 -12.68
CA ASP A 220 -23.49 -27.04 -12.73
C ASP A 220 -23.69 -27.92 -11.48
N LYS A 221 -22.65 -28.63 -11.06
CA LYS A 221 -22.69 -29.52 -9.89
C LYS A 221 -22.68 -28.78 -8.54
N HIS A 222 -21.80 -27.77 -8.40
CA HIS A 222 -21.60 -27.06 -7.12
C HIS A 222 -22.35 -25.73 -7.07
N GLY A 223 -22.93 -25.31 -8.17
CA GLY A 223 -23.69 -24.07 -8.27
C GLY A 223 -22.86 -22.83 -7.94
N GLY A 224 -23.54 -21.81 -7.46
CA GLY A 224 -22.90 -20.54 -7.11
C GLY A 224 -22.02 -20.59 -5.87
N GLN A 225 -22.14 -21.60 -5.02
CA GLN A 225 -21.26 -21.78 -3.86
C GLN A 225 -19.80 -21.89 -4.28
N ALA A 226 -19.53 -22.46 -5.46
CA ALA A 226 -18.19 -22.49 -6.05
C ALA A 226 -17.54 -21.11 -6.14
N ILE A 227 -18.32 -20.05 -6.44
CA ILE A 227 -17.84 -18.68 -6.54
C ILE A 227 -17.43 -18.15 -5.16
N VAL A 228 -18.21 -18.44 -4.12
CA VAL A 228 -17.90 -18.02 -2.74
C VAL A 228 -16.62 -18.68 -2.27
N PHE A 229 -16.50 -20.01 -2.41
CA PHE A 229 -15.29 -20.75 -1.98
C PHE A 229 -14.06 -20.38 -2.80
N ALA A 230 -14.23 -20.12 -4.10
CA ALA A 230 -13.13 -19.68 -4.97
C ALA A 230 -12.44 -18.39 -4.47
N ARG A 231 -13.17 -17.51 -3.78
CA ARG A 231 -12.63 -16.26 -3.26
C ARG A 231 -11.57 -16.42 -2.17
N PHE A 232 -11.67 -17.49 -1.41
CA PHE A 232 -10.69 -17.81 -0.37
C PHE A 232 -9.42 -18.51 -0.93
N LEU A 233 -9.38 -18.75 -2.24
CA LEU A 233 -8.23 -19.34 -2.92
C LEU A 233 -7.60 -18.28 -3.83
N PRO A 234 -6.43 -17.72 -3.50
CA PRO A 234 -5.88 -16.52 -4.14
C PRO A 234 -5.82 -16.57 -5.66
N ILE A 235 -5.35 -17.70 -6.22
CA ILE A 235 -5.23 -17.88 -7.67
C ILE A 235 -6.61 -18.06 -8.32
N ILE A 236 -7.47 -18.87 -7.69
CA ILE A 236 -8.75 -19.27 -8.29
C ILE A 236 -9.74 -18.10 -8.31
N ARG A 237 -9.71 -17.23 -7.31
CA ARG A 237 -10.65 -16.11 -7.18
C ARG A 237 -10.59 -15.11 -8.35
N THR A 238 -9.40 -14.86 -8.91
CA THR A 238 -9.24 -13.92 -10.03
C THR A 238 -9.79 -14.51 -11.33
N PHE A 239 -9.72 -15.83 -11.50
CA PHE A 239 -10.23 -16.52 -12.67
C PHE A 239 -11.69 -16.93 -12.56
N ALA A 240 -12.20 -17.18 -11.37
CA ALA A 240 -13.55 -17.72 -11.14
C ALA A 240 -14.66 -16.87 -11.80
N PRO A 241 -14.68 -15.51 -11.70
CA PRO A 241 -15.69 -14.70 -12.37
C PRO A 241 -15.65 -14.82 -13.89
N ILE A 242 -14.44 -14.84 -14.44
CA ILE A 242 -14.21 -14.94 -15.89
C ILE A 242 -14.66 -16.30 -16.40
N ILE A 243 -14.28 -17.39 -15.69
CA ILE A 243 -14.70 -18.76 -16.05
C ILE A 243 -16.22 -18.89 -15.94
N ALA A 244 -16.83 -18.35 -14.88
CA ALA A 244 -18.30 -18.34 -14.74
C ALA A 244 -18.99 -17.62 -15.94
N GLY A 245 -18.35 -16.55 -16.43
CA GLY A 245 -18.80 -15.86 -17.65
C GLY A 245 -18.63 -16.72 -18.90
N ILE A 246 -17.47 -17.36 -19.09
CA ILE A 246 -17.16 -18.23 -20.24
C ILE A 246 -18.15 -19.39 -20.34
N VAL A 247 -18.45 -20.05 -19.22
CA VAL A 247 -19.41 -21.16 -19.17
C VAL A 247 -20.87 -20.71 -19.17
N GLN A 248 -21.13 -19.42 -19.34
CA GLN A 248 -22.46 -18.83 -19.46
C GLN A 248 -23.36 -19.02 -18.21
N MET A 249 -22.76 -19.03 -17.01
CA MET A 249 -23.53 -19.12 -15.78
C MET A 249 -24.65 -18.06 -15.74
N GLU A 250 -25.80 -18.37 -15.17
CA GLU A 250 -26.93 -17.45 -15.06
C GLU A 250 -26.53 -16.18 -14.27
N ARG A 251 -26.77 -14.99 -14.88
CA ARG A 251 -26.34 -13.69 -14.32
C ARG A 251 -26.87 -13.42 -12.92
N LYS A 252 -28.16 -13.72 -12.65
CA LYS A 252 -28.77 -13.51 -11.32
C LYS A 252 -28.09 -14.35 -10.27
N LYS A 253 -27.85 -15.62 -10.58
CA LYS A 253 -27.17 -16.58 -9.71
C LYS A 253 -25.73 -16.16 -9.44
N PHE A 254 -24.98 -15.78 -10.49
CA PHE A 254 -23.63 -15.23 -10.35
C PHE A 254 -23.61 -14.00 -9.44
N MET A 255 -24.49 -13.00 -9.67
CA MET A 255 -24.50 -11.76 -8.88
C MET A 255 -24.78 -12.01 -7.39
N TYR A 256 -25.72 -12.87 -7.06
CA TYR A 256 -26.03 -13.20 -5.67
C TYR A 256 -24.79 -13.75 -4.94
N TYR A 257 -24.15 -14.77 -5.52
CA TYR A 257 -22.97 -15.39 -4.90
C TYR A 257 -21.71 -14.50 -4.98
N ASN A 258 -21.63 -13.63 -5.98
CA ASN A 258 -20.60 -12.60 -6.09
C ASN A 258 -20.69 -11.63 -4.90
N VAL A 259 -21.88 -11.10 -4.61
CA VAL A 259 -22.11 -10.18 -3.48
C VAL A 259 -21.79 -10.87 -2.15
N VAL A 260 -22.39 -12.02 -1.90
CA VAL A 260 -22.19 -12.77 -0.65
C VAL A 260 -20.70 -13.12 -0.44
N GLY A 261 -20.04 -13.66 -1.46
CA GLY A 261 -18.63 -14.03 -1.37
C GLY A 261 -17.70 -12.83 -1.23
N CYS A 262 -18.03 -11.70 -1.91
CA CYS A 262 -17.22 -10.49 -1.81
C CYS A 262 -17.28 -9.87 -0.41
N VAL A 263 -18.48 -9.71 0.10
CA VAL A 263 -18.67 -9.14 1.44
C VAL A 263 -18.02 -10.04 2.50
N ALA A 264 -18.24 -11.36 2.42
CA ALA A 264 -17.62 -12.30 3.36
C ALA A 264 -16.10 -12.22 3.36
N TRP A 265 -15.48 -12.19 2.18
CA TRP A 265 -14.01 -12.09 2.04
C TRP A 265 -13.47 -10.75 2.56
N VAL A 266 -14.08 -9.63 2.14
CA VAL A 266 -13.64 -8.28 2.57
C VAL A 266 -13.77 -8.13 4.08
N VAL A 267 -14.93 -8.48 4.64
CA VAL A 267 -15.18 -8.38 6.09
C VAL A 267 -14.19 -9.26 6.88
N THR A 268 -13.95 -10.50 6.43
CA THR A 268 -12.99 -11.39 7.10
C THR A 268 -11.58 -10.80 7.11
N MET A 269 -11.10 -10.28 5.98
CA MET A 269 -9.74 -9.72 5.87
C MET A 269 -9.59 -8.43 6.68
N LEU A 270 -10.55 -7.51 6.60
CA LEU A 270 -10.52 -6.26 7.36
C LEU A 270 -10.60 -6.50 8.87
N LEU A 271 -11.50 -7.38 9.32
CA LEU A 271 -11.60 -7.74 10.73
C LEU A 271 -10.34 -8.44 11.22
N ALA A 272 -9.78 -9.35 10.43
CA ALA A 272 -8.52 -10.00 10.76
C ALA A 272 -7.40 -8.95 10.96
N GLY A 273 -7.24 -7.99 10.03
CA GLY A 273 -6.26 -6.91 10.18
C GLY A 273 -6.50 -6.05 11.43
N HIS A 274 -7.73 -5.58 11.61
CA HIS A 274 -8.09 -4.69 12.71
C HIS A 274 -7.93 -5.32 14.10
N TYR A 275 -8.44 -6.55 14.28
CA TYR A 275 -8.42 -7.20 15.58
C TYR A 275 -7.09 -7.86 15.91
N LEU A 276 -6.35 -8.38 14.92
CA LEU A 276 -5.02 -8.91 15.17
C LEU A 276 -4.06 -7.79 15.60
N ASP A 277 -4.07 -6.64 14.94
CA ASP A 277 -3.25 -5.49 15.35
C ASP A 277 -3.51 -5.13 16.82
N LYS A 278 -4.78 -4.98 17.18
CA LYS A 278 -5.19 -4.65 18.56
C LYS A 278 -4.82 -5.73 19.57
N LEU A 279 -4.95 -7.00 19.20
CA LEU A 279 -4.63 -8.13 20.07
C LEU A 279 -3.13 -8.25 20.33
N PHE A 280 -2.30 -8.08 19.29
CA PHE A 280 -0.85 -8.18 19.40
C PHE A 280 -0.28 -7.01 20.18
N LEU A 281 -0.76 -5.80 19.95
CA LEU A 281 -0.37 -4.61 20.73
C LEU A 281 -0.70 -4.76 22.20
N THR A 282 -1.92 -5.23 22.55
CA THR A 282 -2.37 -5.25 23.95
C THR A 282 -1.87 -6.44 24.75
N LYS A 283 -1.68 -7.63 24.15
CA LYS A 283 -1.30 -8.85 24.87
C LYS A 283 0.17 -9.20 24.74
N LEU A 284 0.82 -8.87 23.64
CA LEU A 284 2.20 -9.28 23.36
C LEU A 284 3.17 -8.12 23.35
N ASN A 285 2.70 -6.87 23.52
CA ASN A 285 3.50 -5.66 23.38
C ASN A 285 4.30 -5.64 22.06
N PHE A 286 3.75 -6.30 21.03
CA PHE A 286 4.36 -6.49 19.72
C PHE A 286 3.60 -5.62 18.70
N ASP A 287 4.30 -4.63 18.16
CA ASP A 287 3.73 -3.75 17.14
C ASP A 287 3.77 -4.44 15.77
N LEU A 288 2.60 -4.87 15.31
CA LEU A 288 2.44 -5.49 13.99
C LEU A 288 2.88 -4.56 12.87
N LYS A 289 2.76 -3.24 13.06
CA LYS A 289 3.12 -2.24 12.04
C LYS A 289 4.63 -2.22 11.75
N GLN A 290 5.46 -2.54 12.75
CA GLN A 290 6.91 -2.62 12.57
C GLN A 290 7.37 -3.91 11.85
N HIS A 291 6.51 -4.94 11.80
CA HIS A 291 6.85 -6.26 11.24
C HIS A 291 5.93 -6.65 10.06
N LEU A 292 5.31 -5.65 9.42
CA LEU A 292 4.32 -5.87 8.36
C LEU A 292 4.89 -6.67 7.18
N GLU A 293 6.16 -6.49 6.83
CA GLU A 293 6.81 -7.26 5.75
C GLU A 293 6.79 -8.77 6.03
N VAL A 294 7.11 -9.16 7.26
CA VAL A 294 7.12 -10.58 7.66
C VAL A 294 5.71 -11.15 7.67
N ILE A 295 4.72 -10.37 8.13
CA ILE A 295 3.31 -10.78 8.18
C ILE A 295 2.76 -10.95 6.76
N VAL A 296 3.04 -10.01 5.87
CA VAL A 296 2.63 -10.07 4.46
C VAL A 296 3.22 -11.31 3.78
N ILE A 297 4.52 -11.55 3.96
CA ILE A 297 5.17 -12.75 3.44
C ILE A 297 4.52 -14.01 4.03
N GLY A 298 4.22 -14.03 5.34
CA GLY A 298 3.53 -15.11 6.00
C GLY A 298 2.14 -15.39 5.41
N ILE A 299 1.33 -14.35 5.20
CA ILE A 299 0.00 -14.46 4.57
C ILE A 299 0.12 -15.02 3.16
N VAL A 300 1.03 -14.47 2.34
CA VAL A 300 1.26 -14.95 0.97
C VAL A 300 1.69 -16.40 0.97
N LEU A 301 2.60 -16.80 1.84
CA LEU A 301 3.05 -18.21 1.95
C LEU A 301 1.91 -19.14 2.37
N VAL A 302 1.19 -18.81 3.44
CA VAL A 302 0.07 -19.63 3.95
C VAL A 302 -1.05 -19.79 2.91
N THR A 303 -1.35 -18.75 2.16
CA THR A 303 -2.41 -18.79 1.14
C THR A 303 -1.97 -19.45 -0.15
N THR A 304 -0.71 -19.30 -0.55
CA THR A 304 -0.19 -19.77 -1.86
C THR A 304 0.38 -21.19 -1.79
N LEU A 305 1.07 -21.56 -0.70
CA LEU A 305 1.71 -22.88 -0.55
C LEU A 305 0.76 -24.07 -0.73
N PRO A 306 -0.46 -24.11 -0.14
CA PRO A 306 -1.38 -25.24 -0.32
C PRO A 306 -1.82 -25.39 -1.77
N VAL A 307 -1.97 -24.25 -2.49
CA VAL A 307 -2.37 -24.26 -3.91
C VAL A 307 -1.24 -24.77 -4.77
N LEU A 308 0.00 -24.31 -4.56
CA LEU A 308 1.18 -24.78 -5.25
C LEU A 308 1.41 -26.28 -4.98
N TYR A 309 1.31 -26.70 -3.72
CA TYR A 309 1.44 -28.12 -3.35
C TYR A 309 0.43 -28.99 -4.12
N LYS A 310 -0.84 -28.57 -4.17
CA LYS A 310 -1.89 -29.30 -4.90
C LYS A 310 -1.68 -29.27 -6.42
N LEU A 311 -1.11 -28.20 -6.94
CA LEU A 311 -0.82 -28.05 -8.38
C LEU A 311 0.35 -28.93 -8.82
N PHE A 312 1.40 -29.04 -7.99
CA PHE A 312 2.61 -29.82 -8.30
C PHE A 312 2.50 -31.30 -7.91
N PHE A 313 1.83 -31.60 -6.78
CA PHE A 313 1.76 -32.95 -6.22
C PHE A 313 0.36 -33.55 -6.25
N GLY A 314 -0.68 -32.79 -6.63
CA GLY A 314 -2.04 -33.29 -6.77
C GLY A 314 -2.16 -34.31 -7.89
N LYS A 315 -2.60 -35.54 -7.58
CA LYS A 315 -2.91 -36.57 -8.60
C LYS A 315 -3.95 -36.00 -9.57
N ARG A 316 -3.59 -35.89 -10.85
CA ARG A 316 -4.54 -35.57 -11.92
C ARG A 316 -5.58 -36.68 -11.98
N LYS A 317 -6.81 -36.40 -11.59
CA LYS A 317 -7.91 -37.32 -11.87
C LYS A 317 -8.07 -37.39 -13.39
N SER A 318 -7.79 -38.55 -13.95
CA SER A 318 -8.07 -38.88 -15.34
C SER A 318 -9.60 -38.94 -15.49
N TYR A 319 -10.16 -38.04 -16.28
CA TYR A 319 -11.56 -38.17 -16.67
C TYR A 319 -11.63 -39.01 -17.94
N PRO A 320 -12.59 -39.96 -18.07
CA PRO A 320 -12.77 -40.74 -19.28
C PRO A 320 -13.10 -39.82 -20.48
N GLU A 321 -12.52 -40.11 -21.62
CA GLU A 321 -12.72 -39.34 -22.87
C GLU A 321 -14.11 -39.53 -23.50
N GLU A 322 -14.95 -40.36 -22.93
CA GLU A 322 -16.19 -40.91 -23.51
C GLU A 322 -17.31 -39.87 -23.71
N ASN A 323 -17.28 -38.71 -23.08
CA ASN A 323 -18.36 -37.74 -23.16
C ASN A 323 -18.12 -36.55 -24.12
N LEU A 324 -17.11 -36.64 -25.01
CA LEU A 324 -16.77 -35.55 -25.90
C LEU A 324 -17.46 -35.62 -27.30
N ASN A 325 -18.18 -36.71 -27.58
CA ASN A 325 -18.70 -37.01 -28.93
C ASN A 325 -20.23 -37.04 -29.07
N THR A 326 -21.00 -36.54 -28.12
CA THR A 326 -22.45 -36.40 -28.31
C THR A 326 -22.80 -34.96 -28.64
N PRO A 327 -23.12 -34.65 -29.90
CA PRO A 327 -23.76 -33.36 -30.26
C PRO A 327 -25.25 -33.48 -29.87
N ASN A 328 -25.70 -32.57 -28.98
CA ASN A 328 -27.10 -32.19 -28.86
C ASN A 328 -27.26 -30.77 -29.39
#